data_70d09805d5ba945dec3e3f2945409b68
#
_entry.id   70d09805d5ba945dec3e3f2945409b68
#
_cell.length_a   1.000
_cell.length_b   1.000
_cell.length_c   1.000
_cell.angle_alpha   90.00
_cell.angle_beta   90.00
_cell.angle_gamma   90.00
#
_symmetry.space_group_name_H-M   'P 1'
#
loop_
_entity.id
_entity.type
_entity.pdbx_description
1 polymer ?
#
loop_
_entity_poly.entity_id
_entity_poly.type
_entity_poly.pdbx_seq_one_letter_code
_entity_poly.pdbx_strand_id
1 'polypeptide(L)'
;MDRRGIIAYLLILQTLLLSTILHAPWSNPSLYADILGAYWRDFAAAGRIPYLHREPSGEPFEYPYLAAGISLLCSSFGGGLTGFYIAYSLTVMAFGVLLAYCALKFKNGPLTLICLAAPSLIVYGIYGYDVIMAALTALAILLYIGRRYTLSGIVLALSAHVKFYSVIFLPYALIDLKGRDRLRFLAAFAITYLAPVAALPSAFIDLVKFHSSWGIEAAWYIFLFPDAAHPVMRLRDVPPEMMASIRAAQVFGYAIFILLYLHVLGLKTSPEKFMALSLMAYFMGTPRYSPQSNILFLPFLASVMDVRAAPFFILWEAANASVIMTWFASSAPHLPWQPPQIAALIRFIGLAAMFVQAEAMLGAIRIRIPKKVRKGIDVFGRVIGRIVGRL
;
A
#
# COMPACT_ATOMS: atom_id res chain seq x y z
N MET A 1 -27.59 1.17 10.30
CA MET A 1 -26.50 0.42 9.63
C MET A 1 -27.13 -0.86 9.06
N ASP A 2 -26.92 -1.13 7.78
CA ASP A 2 -27.43 -2.35 7.16
C ASP A 2 -26.60 -3.58 7.59
N ARG A 3 -27.11 -4.79 7.33
CA ARG A 3 -26.43 -6.05 7.69
C ARG A 3 -25.01 -6.13 7.09
N ARG A 4 -24.81 -5.66 5.85
CA ARG A 4 -23.49 -5.67 5.18
C ARG A 4 -22.49 -4.75 5.86
N GLY A 5 -22.93 -3.60 6.34
CA GLY A 5 -22.09 -2.71 7.12
C GLY A 5 -21.56 -3.37 8.39
N ILE A 6 -22.43 -4.05 9.13
CA ILE A 6 -22.02 -4.79 10.33
C ILE A 6 -20.98 -5.86 9.98
N ILE A 7 -21.24 -6.66 8.94
CA ILE A 7 -20.31 -7.71 8.48
C ILE A 7 -18.95 -7.11 8.09
N ALA A 8 -18.93 -5.99 7.38
CA ALA A 8 -17.68 -5.34 6.97
C ALA A 8 -16.83 -4.91 8.17
N TYR A 9 -17.43 -4.30 9.19
CA TYR A 9 -16.71 -3.92 10.42
C TYR A 9 -16.22 -5.13 11.21
N LEU A 10 -17.01 -6.20 11.30
CA LEU A 10 -16.58 -7.43 11.96
C LEU A 10 -15.43 -8.10 11.20
N LEU A 11 -15.49 -8.15 9.86
CA LEU A 11 -14.43 -8.72 9.04
C LEU A 11 -13.11 -7.97 9.21
N ILE A 12 -13.10 -6.64 9.10
CA ILE A 12 -11.87 -5.86 9.24
C ILE A 12 -11.28 -5.99 10.64
N LEU A 13 -12.09 -5.98 11.67
CA LEU A 13 -11.62 -6.17 13.05
C LEU A 13 -11.07 -7.58 13.26
N GLN A 14 -11.71 -8.60 12.71
CA GLN A 14 -11.25 -9.99 12.79
C GLN A 14 -9.91 -10.17 12.06
N THR A 15 -9.77 -9.63 10.85
CA THR A 15 -8.51 -9.73 10.08
C THR A 15 -7.36 -9.01 10.79
N LEU A 16 -7.60 -7.83 11.35
CA LEU A 16 -6.59 -7.08 12.09
C LEU A 16 -6.28 -7.73 13.46
N LEU A 17 -7.24 -8.34 14.11
CA LEU A 17 -7.00 -9.13 15.33
C LEU A 17 -6.11 -10.35 15.04
N LEU A 18 -6.36 -11.06 13.93
CA LEU A 18 -5.50 -12.16 13.49
C LEU A 18 -4.08 -11.64 13.19
N SER A 19 -3.95 -10.50 12.50
CA SER A 19 -2.65 -9.86 12.28
C SER A 19 -1.95 -9.52 13.59
N THR A 20 -2.68 -8.98 14.58
CA THR A 20 -2.14 -8.68 15.92
C THR A 20 -1.60 -9.94 16.60
N ILE A 21 -2.32 -11.06 16.52
CA ILE A 21 -1.86 -12.31 17.11
C ILE A 21 -0.62 -12.85 16.41
N LEU A 22 -0.59 -12.79 15.06
CA LEU A 22 0.55 -13.30 14.26
C LEU A 22 1.85 -12.52 14.51
N HIS A 23 1.78 -11.22 14.77
CA HIS A 23 2.95 -10.37 15.00
C HIS A 23 3.21 -10.09 16.48
N ALA A 24 2.44 -10.66 17.40
CA ALA A 24 2.61 -10.40 18.82
C ALA A 24 4.02 -10.80 19.28
N PRO A 25 4.74 -9.92 19.97
CA PRO A 25 6.14 -10.17 20.37
C PRO A 25 6.29 -11.33 21.39
N TRP A 26 5.19 -11.78 21.97
CA TRP A 26 5.14 -12.96 22.85
C TRP A 26 4.68 -14.24 22.15
N SER A 27 4.34 -14.19 20.86
CA SER A 27 3.98 -15.37 20.06
C SER A 27 5.24 -16.15 19.67
N ASN A 28 5.12 -17.47 19.58
CA ASN A 28 6.21 -18.33 19.11
C ASN A 28 5.70 -19.35 18.08
N PRO A 29 6.10 -19.28 16.80
CA PRO A 29 6.91 -18.21 16.20
C PRO A 29 6.09 -16.92 16.00
N SER A 30 6.74 -15.76 16.17
CA SER A 30 6.19 -14.46 15.78
C SER A 30 6.62 -14.10 14.36
N LEU A 31 5.71 -13.57 13.55
CA LEU A 31 6.08 -12.99 12.27
C LEU A 31 6.79 -11.64 12.50
N TYR A 32 7.78 -11.35 11.66
CA TYR A 32 8.46 -10.05 11.67
C TYR A 32 7.46 -8.90 11.38
N ALA A 33 7.66 -7.77 12.06
CA ALA A 33 6.94 -6.53 11.80
C ALA A 33 7.90 -5.34 11.89
N ASP A 34 7.81 -4.42 10.90
CA ASP A 34 8.64 -3.20 10.86
C ASP A 34 8.44 -2.35 12.10
N ILE A 35 7.22 -2.28 12.62
CA ILE A 35 6.92 -1.50 13.82
C ILE A 35 7.68 -2.01 15.06
N LEU A 36 7.99 -3.30 15.11
CA LEU A 36 8.80 -3.89 16.20
C LEU A 36 10.29 -3.76 15.92
N GLY A 37 10.73 -3.93 14.68
CA GLY A 37 12.12 -3.80 14.27
C GLY A 37 12.55 -2.34 14.13
N ALA A 38 12.05 -1.66 13.11
CA ALA A 38 12.50 -0.34 12.70
C ALA A 38 12.09 0.79 13.67
N TYR A 39 11.10 0.58 14.54
CA TYR A 39 10.75 1.57 15.54
C TYR A 39 11.06 1.12 16.97
N TRP A 40 10.42 0.04 17.47
CA TRP A 40 10.57 -0.32 18.86
C TRP A 40 12.02 -0.65 19.23
N ARG A 41 12.64 -1.60 18.52
CA ARG A 41 14.01 -2.05 18.80
C ARG A 41 15.03 -0.93 18.60
N ASP A 42 14.92 -0.20 17.47
CA ASP A 42 15.98 0.70 17.02
C ASP A 42 15.85 2.12 17.59
N PHE A 43 14.66 2.50 18.05
CA PHE A 43 14.40 3.81 18.66
C PHE A 43 13.88 3.71 20.09
N ALA A 44 12.67 3.22 20.33
CA ALA A 44 12.03 3.30 21.64
C ALA A 44 12.78 2.54 22.75
N ALA A 45 13.16 1.29 22.51
CA ALA A 45 13.91 0.47 23.47
C ALA A 45 15.34 1.02 23.73
N ALA A 46 15.89 1.74 22.76
CA ALA A 46 17.22 2.39 22.88
C ALA A 46 17.14 3.81 23.44
N GLY A 47 15.96 4.29 23.87
CA GLY A 47 15.77 5.66 24.37
C GLY A 47 15.98 6.74 23.30
N ARG A 48 15.80 6.41 22.03
CA ARG A 48 16.01 7.30 20.89
C ARG A 48 14.70 7.87 20.39
N ILE A 49 14.76 9.10 19.89
CA ILE A 49 13.61 9.79 19.30
C ILE A 49 13.83 9.87 17.78
N PRO A 50 12.88 9.40 16.94
CA PRO A 50 12.94 9.57 15.49
C PRO A 50 13.30 11.00 15.09
N TYR A 51 14.15 11.14 14.08
CA TYR A 51 14.68 12.39 13.50
C TYR A 51 15.65 13.19 14.36
N LEU A 52 15.63 13.06 15.70
CA LEU A 52 16.63 13.65 16.59
C LEU A 52 17.83 12.71 16.78
N HIS A 53 17.60 11.42 16.64
CA HIS A 53 18.62 10.38 16.74
C HIS A 53 18.58 9.49 15.50
N ARG A 54 19.67 8.75 15.29
CA ARG A 54 19.77 7.71 14.26
C ARG A 54 19.67 6.33 14.88
N GLU A 55 19.35 5.32 14.06
CA GLU A 55 19.44 3.91 14.43
C GLU A 55 20.88 3.53 14.87
N PRO A 56 21.06 2.37 15.52
CA PRO A 56 22.39 1.84 15.82
C PRO A 56 23.29 1.67 14.58
N SER A 57 22.69 1.41 13.42
CA SER A 57 23.37 1.32 12.12
C SER A 57 23.80 2.67 11.53
N GLY A 58 23.38 3.80 12.13
CA GLY A 58 23.58 5.15 11.61
C GLY A 58 22.50 5.61 10.62
N GLU A 59 21.52 4.75 10.30
CA GLU A 59 20.42 5.10 9.40
C GLU A 59 19.38 6.03 10.07
N PRO A 60 18.68 6.88 9.30
CA PRO A 60 17.58 7.68 9.81
C PRO A 60 16.34 6.80 10.00
N PHE A 61 15.37 7.30 10.79
CA PHE A 61 14.02 6.72 10.80
C PHE A 61 13.39 6.79 9.41
N GLU A 62 12.95 5.65 8.90
CA GLU A 62 12.58 5.48 7.48
C GLU A 62 11.18 5.97 7.09
N TYR A 63 10.33 6.31 8.05
CA TYR A 63 8.95 6.73 7.80
C TYR A 63 8.76 8.24 7.97
N PRO A 64 7.77 8.87 7.26
CA PRO A 64 7.46 10.28 7.43
C PRO A 64 6.88 10.65 8.80
N TYR A 65 6.73 11.94 9.05
CA TYR A 65 6.50 12.56 10.37
C TYR A 65 5.31 12.03 11.17
N LEU A 66 4.16 11.76 10.52
CA LEU A 66 2.98 11.26 11.24
C LEU A 66 3.16 9.82 11.72
N ALA A 67 3.88 9.00 10.96
CA ALA A 67 4.24 7.65 11.39
C ALA A 67 5.08 7.67 12.68
N ALA A 68 6.08 8.55 12.74
CA ALA A 68 6.87 8.76 13.96
C ALA A 68 6.01 9.26 15.12
N GLY A 69 5.15 10.25 14.88
CA GLY A 69 4.25 10.80 15.90
C GLY A 69 3.31 9.75 16.50
N ILE A 70 2.72 8.89 15.65
CA ILE A 70 1.87 7.78 16.11
C ILE A 70 2.68 6.81 16.97
N SER A 71 3.90 6.45 16.55
CA SER A 71 4.74 5.53 17.29
C SER A 71 5.19 6.10 18.65
N LEU A 72 5.57 7.37 18.69
CA LEU A 72 5.89 8.08 19.94
C LEU A 72 4.68 8.11 20.87
N LEU A 73 3.50 8.45 20.34
CA LEU A 73 2.26 8.43 21.11
C LEU A 73 1.97 7.04 21.70
N CYS A 74 2.07 5.98 20.89
CA CYS A 74 1.86 4.62 21.36
C CYS A 74 2.87 4.21 22.44
N SER A 75 4.11 4.68 22.34
CA SER A 75 5.17 4.42 23.34
C SER A 75 4.91 5.12 24.68
N SER A 76 4.18 6.25 24.69
CA SER A 76 3.90 7.03 25.90
C SER A 76 2.87 6.38 26.83
N PHE A 77 2.13 5.34 26.35
CA PHE A 77 1.16 4.61 27.19
C PHE A 77 1.81 3.73 28.27
N GLY A 78 3.14 3.58 28.26
CA GLY A 78 3.85 2.78 29.24
C GLY A 78 3.73 1.27 29.00
N GLY A 79 4.18 0.45 29.99
CA GLY A 79 4.12 -1.01 29.87
C GLY A 79 5.18 -1.63 28.93
N GLY A 80 6.20 -0.87 28.52
CA GLY A 80 7.29 -1.35 27.67
C GLY A 80 6.80 -1.84 26.30
N LEU A 81 7.44 -2.87 25.78
CA LEU A 81 7.11 -3.47 24.48
C LEU A 81 5.63 -3.89 24.38
N THR A 82 5.11 -4.52 25.42
CA THR A 82 3.72 -5.02 25.45
C THR A 82 2.72 -3.86 25.39
N GLY A 83 2.92 -2.81 26.22
CA GLY A 83 2.04 -1.64 26.20
C GLY A 83 2.07 -0.90 24.88
N PHE A 84 3.27 -0.67 24.32
CA PHE A 84 3.43 -0.11 22.98
C PHE A 84 2.68 -0.92 21.93
N TYR A 85 2.87 -2.23 21.90
CA TYR A 85 2.28 -3.09 20.88
C TYR A 85 0.74 -3.11 20.95
N ILE A 86 0.18 -3.16 22.16
CA ILE A 86 -1.28 -3.09 22.36
C ILE A 86 -1.80 -1.72 21.91
N ALA A 87 -1.20 -0.62 22.32
CA ALA A 87 -1.62 0.73 21.94
C ALA A 87 -1.57 0.93 20.41
N TYR A 88 -0.50 0.44 19.78
CA TYR A 88 -0.34 0.48 18.34
C TYR A 88 -1.41 -0.37 17.62
N SER A 89 -1.64 -1.60 18.07
CA SER A 89 -2.66 -2.49 17.50
C SER A 89 -4.06 -1.89 17.58
N LEU A 90 -4.43 -1.30 18.71
CA LEU A 90 -5.71 -0.60 18.88
C LEU A 90 -5.82 0.61 17.94
N THR A 91 -4.73 1.36 17.75
CA THR A 91 -4.67 2.47 16.79
C THR A 91 -4.93 1.96 15.38
N VAL A 92 -4.25 0.90 14.95
CA VAL A 92 -4.45 0.30 13.61
C VAL A 92 -5.88 -0.22 13.46
N MET A 93 -6.47 -0.85 14.47
CA MET A 93 -7.87 -1.30 14.44
C MET A 93 -8.85 -0.13 14.28
N ALA A 94 -8.62 0.99 14.95
CA ALA A 94 -9.45 2.20 14.78
C ALA A 94 -9.38 2.73 13.34
N PHE A 95 -8.19 2.79 12.75
CA PHE A 95 -8.03 3.14 11.32
C PHE A 95 -8.60 2.06 10.38
N GLY A 96 -8.58 0.79 10.77
CA GLY A 96 -9.24 -0.28 10.03
C GLY A 96 -10.76 -0.10 9.94
N VAL A 97 -11.41 0.33 11.03
CA VAL A 97 -12.83 0.69 11.04
C VAL A 97 -13.10 1.87 10.09
N LEU A 98 -12.24 2.90 10.10
CA LEU A 98 -12.33 4.01 9.15
C LEU A 98 -12.14 3.55 7.70
N LEU A 99 -11.19 2.64 7.45
CA LEU A 99 -10.96 2.04 6.14
C LEU A 99 -12.21 1.32 5.61
N ALA A 100 -12.84 0.48 6.45
CA ALA A 100 -14.08 -0.22 6.11
C ALA A 100 -15.23 0.75 5.83
N TYR A 101 -15.37 1.80 6.63
CA TYR A 101 -16.34 2.86 6.39
C TYR A 101 -16.18 3.50 5.01
N CYS A 102 -14.96 3.91 4.65
CA CYS A 102 -14.67 4.53 3.37
C CYS A 102 -14.91 3.57 2.20
N ALA A 103 -14.46 2.31 2.33
CA ALA A 103 -14.64 1.28 1.30
C ALA A 103 -16.12 1.03 1.00
N LEU A 104 -16.97 0.95 2.04
CA LEU A 104 -18.42 0.81 1.90
C LEU A 104 -19.07 2.04 1.24
N LYS A 105 -18.53 3.25 1.44
CA LYS A 105 -19.03 4.46 0.78
C LYS A 105 -18.65 4.52 -0.71
N PHE A 106 -17.51 3.96 -1.10
CA PHE A 106 -17.14 3.86 -2.52
C PHE A 106 -17.98 2.81 -3.24
N LYS A 107 -18.16 1.64 -2.65
CA LYS A 107 -19.01 0.59 -3.22
C LYS A 107 -19.49 -0.38 -2.12
N ASN A 108 -20.78 -0.33 -1.82
CA ASN A 108 -21.40 -1.30 -0.90
C ASN A 108 -21.77 -2.58 -1.66
N GLY A 109 -20.93 -3.60 -1.58
CA GLY A 109 -21.14 -4.85 -2.29
C GLY A 109 -20.25 -6.01 -1.83
N PRO A 110 -20.50 -7.22 -2.38
CA PRO A 110 -19.74 -8.42 -2.02
C PRO A 110 -18.23 -8.28 -2.19
N LEU A 111 -17.76 -7.59 -3.25
CA LEU A 111 -16.34 -7.38 -3.49
C LEU A 111 -15.67 -6.53 -2.41
N THR A 112 -16.39 -5.57 -1.84
CA THR A 112 -15.87 -4.78 -0.71
C THR A 112 -15.60 -5.68 0.50
N LEU A 113 -16.50 -6.63 0.79
CA LEU A 113 -16.29 -7.59 1.87
C LEU A 113 -15.08 -8.50 1.60
N ILE A 114 -14.91 -8.96 0.35
CA ILE A 114 -13.73 -9.75 -0.06
C ILE A 114 -12.45 -8.95 0.12
N CYS A 115 -12.42 -7.67 -0.28
CA CYS A 115 -11.26 -6.80 -0.07
C CYS A 115 -10.94 -6.59 1.42
N LEU A 116 -11.96 -6.44 2.28
CA LEU A 116 -11.77 -6.26 3.72
C LEU A 116 -11.38 -7.56 4.45
N ALA A 117 -11.53 -8.72 3.81
CA ALA A 117 -11.06 -10.02 4.29
C ALA A 117 -9.74 -10.46 3.60
N ALA A 118 -9.04 -9.55 2.93
CA ALA A 118 -7.86 -9.87 2.14
C ALA A 118 -6.73 -10.48 2.99
N PRO A 119 -6.01 -11.50 2.50
CA PRO A 119 -4.81 -12.05 3.14
C PRO A 119 -3.77 -10.98 3.52
N SER A 120 -3.60 -9.94 2.72
CA SER A 120 -2.70 -8.82 3.03
C SER A 120 -3.04 -8.12 4.36
N LEU A 121 -4.32 -8.02 4.74
CA LEU A 121 -4.71 -7.46 6.05
C LEU A 121 -4.35 -8.39 7.20
N ILE A 122 -4.40 -9.71 6.98
CA ILE A 122 -4.01 -10.69 8.01
C ILE A 122 -2.49 -10.68 8.17
N VAL A 123 -1.75 -10.73 7.04
CA VAL A 123 -0.28 -10.89 7.06
C VAL A 123 0.44 -9.57 7.34
N TYR A 124 -0.12 -8.42 6.92
CA TYR A 124 0.57 -7.13 6.99
C TYR A 124 -0.21 -6.04 7.74
N GLY A 125 -1.37 -6.34 8.32
CA GLY A 125 -2.22 -5.33 8.96
C GLY A 125 -1.52 -4.57 10.09
N ILE A 126 -0.76 -5.28 10.94
CA ILE A 126 0.02 -4.71 12.06
C ILE A 126 1.51 -4.59 11.71
N TYR A 127 1.94 -5.03 10.52
CA TYR A 127 3.33 -5.02 10.10
C TYR A 127 3.96 -3.63 10.12
N GLY A 128 3.25 -2.63 9.61
CA GLY A 128 3.68 -1.25 9.49
C GLY A 128 2.48 -0.30 9.44
N TYR A 129 2.65 0.87 8.89
CA TYR A 129 1.65 1.95 8.92
C TYR A 129 0.63 1.90 7.76
N ASP A 130 0.57 0.81 6.98
CA ASP A 130 -0.15 0.76 5.69
C ASP A 130 -1.66 0.87 5.86
N VAL A 131 -2.25 0.28 6.92
CA VAL A 131 -3.69 0.44 7.24
C VAL A 131 -4.03 1.90 7.55
N ILE A 132 -3.16 2.59 8.30
CA ILE A 132 -3.35 3.99 8.66
C ILE A 132 -3.30 4.87 7.41
N MET A 133 -2.29 4.67 6.57
CA MET A 133 -2.16 5.37 5.30
C MET A 133 -3.36 5.11 4.37
N ALA A 134 -3.77 3.85 4.22
CA ALA A 134 -4.90 3.46 3.37
C ALA A 134 -6.21 4.11 3.84
N ALA A 135 -6.46 4.12 5.15
CA ALA A 135 -7.64 4.75 5.75
C ALA A 135 -7.67 6.27 5.54
N LEU A 136 -6.54 6.95 5.77
CA LEU A 136 -6.42 8.38 5.54
C LEU A 136 -6.55 8.73 4.05
N THR A 137 -5.91 7.97 3.16
CA THR A 137 -6.06 8.16 1.70
C THR A 137 -7.52 8.00 1.29
N ALA A 138 -8.18 6.93 1.75
CA ALA A 138 -9.59 6.68 1.43
C ALA A 138 -10.50 7.78 1.97
N LEU A 139 -10.26 8.27 3.19
CA LEU A 139 -11.00 9.41 3.76
C LEU A 139 -10.78 10.69 2.94
N ALA A 140 -9.54 10.97 2.51
CA ALA A 140 -9.24 12.13 1.68
C ALA A 140 -10.03 12.10 0.36
N ILE A 141 -10.07 10.94 -0.32
CA ILE A 141 -10.85 10.75 -1.54
C ILE A 141 -12.36 10.88 -1.28
N LEU A 142 -12.86 10.32 -0.19
CA LEU A 142 -14.27 10.44 0.18
C LEU A 142 -14.67 11.92 0.45
N LEU A 143 -13.82 12.68 1.14
CA LEU A 143 -13.99 14.11 1.36
C LEU A 143 -13.94 14.90 0.05
N TYR A 144 -13.06 14.51 -0.88
CA TYR A 144 -12.98 15.09 -2.22
C TYR A 144 -14.28 14.90 -3.00
N ILE A 145 -14.80 13.68 -3.04
CA ILE A 145 -16.10 13.34 -3.65
C ILE A 145 -17.23 14.16 -3.00
N GLY A 146 -17.17 14.34 -1.68
CA GLY A 146 -18.10 15.17 -0.90
C GLY A 146 -17.88 16.68 -1.05
N ARG A 147 -16.99 17.12 -1.98
CA ARG A 147 -16.65 18.54 -2.24
C ARG A 147 -16.09 19.29 -1.03
N ARG A 148 -15.58 18.57 -0.03
CA ARG A 148 -14.91 19.15 1.15
C ARG A 148 -13.41 19.32 0.88
N TYR A 149 -13.06 20.10 -0.13
CA TYR A 149 -11.73 20.16 -0.72
C TYR A 149 -10.63 20.57 0.27
N THR A 150 -10.88 21.52 1.16
CA THR A 150 -9.91 21.91 2.21
C THR A 150 -9.60 20.72 3.13
N LEU A 151 -10.62 20.05 3.65
CA LEU A 151 -10.41 18.86 4.51
C LEU A 151 -9.76 17.71 3.75
N SER A 152 -10.14 17.51 2.49
CA SER A 152 -9.51 16.51 1.63
C SER A 152 -8.00 16.78 1.48
N GLY A 153 -7.60 18.03 1.22
CA GLY A 153 -6.19 18.42 1.13
C GLY A 153 -5.43 18.18 2.42
N ILE A 154 -6.00 18.54 3.58
CA ILE A 154 -5.41 18.28 4.91
C ILE A 154 -5.20 16.78 5.11
N VAL A 155 -6.24 15.97 4.92
CA VAL A 155 -6.18 14.53 5.20
C VAL A 155 -5.25 13.81 4.21
N LEU A 156 -5.18 14.27 2.94
CA LEU A 156 -4.23 13.73 1.96
C LEU A 156 -2.78 14.01 2.37
N ALA A 157 -2.50 15.22 2.89
CA ALA A 157 -1.17 15.56 3.40
C ALA A 157 -0.81 14.73 4.65
N LEU A 158 -1.76 14.51 5.56
CA LEU A 158 -1.56 13.61 6.70
C LEU A 158 -1.27 12.19 6.25
N SER A 159 -1.96 11.68 5.23
CA SER A 159 -1.65 10.37 4.64
C SER A 159 -0.23 10.33 4.06
N ALA A 160 0.19 11.40 3.36
CA ALA A 160 1.54 11.51 2.82
C ALA A 160 2.61 11.55 3.93
N HIS A 161 2.28 12.05 5.13
CA HIS A 161 3.13 11.99 6.31
C HIS A 161 3.12 10.62 7.03
N VAL A 162 2.35 9.66 6.55
CA VAL A 162 2.50 8.25 6.93
C VAL A 162 3.38 7.52 5.92
N LYS A 163 3.06 7.64 4.62
CA LYS A 163 3.86 7.16 3.48
C LYS A 163 3.50 8.00 2.24
N PHE A 164 4.43 8.23 1.34
CA PHE A 164 4.27 9.16 0.21
C PHE A 164 3.28 8.74 -0.88
N TYR A 165 2.79 7.50 -0.90
CA TYR A 165 1.98 6.98 -2.02
C TYR A 165 0.71 7.78 -2.33
N SER A 166 0.12 8.42 -1.32
CA SER A 166 -1.11 9.20 -1.50
C SER A 166 -0.95 10.43 -2.41
N VAL A 167 0.29 10.96 -2.56
CA VAL A 167 0.57 12.12 -3.42
C VAL A 167 0.30 11.87 -4.91
N ILE A 168 0.18 10.59 -5.32
CA ILE A 168 -0.20 10.20 -6.68
C ILE A 168 -1.56 10.77 -7.11
N PHE A 169 -2.40 11.18 -6.16
CA PHE A 169 -3.69 11.81 -6.42
C PHE A 169 -3.59 13.30 -6.82
N LEU A 170 -2.50 13.99 -6.47
CA LEU A 170 -2.38 15.43 -6.69
C LEU A 170 -2.54 15.86 -8.16
N PRO A 171 -1.92 15.20 -9.16
CA PRO A 171 -2.10 15.57 -10.57
C PRO A 171 -3.57 15.47 -11.03
N TYR A 172 -4.32 14.47 -10.55
CA TYR A 172 -5.75 14.37 -10.82
C TYR A 172 -6.50 15.58 -10.26
N ALA A 173 -6.28 15.91 -8.99
CA ALA A 173 -6.95 17.04 -8.35
C ALA A 173 -6.59 18.37 -9.03
N LEU A 174 -5.36 18.53 -9.52
CA LEU A 174 -4.92 19.70 -10.30
C LEU A 174 -5.69 19.87 -11.62
N ILE A 175 -6.02 18.77 -12.29
CA ILE A 175 -6.72 18.80 -13.58
C ILE A 175 -8.24 18.95 -13.35
N ASP A 176 -8.80 18.20 -12.41
CA ASP A 176 -10.23 18.12 -12.16
C ASP A 176 -10.78 19.41 -11.51
N LEU A 177 -10.08 19.95 -10.50
CA LEU A 177 -10.52 21.14 -9.78
C LEU A 177 -10.21 22.43 -10.55
N LYS A 178 -11.08 23.44 -10.37
CA LYS A 178 -10.93 24.77 -10.99
C LYS A 178 -11.04 25.89 -9.95
N GLY A 179 -10.46 27.01 -10.26
CA GLY A 179 -10.61 28.25 -9.52
C GLY A 179 -10.34 28.11 -8.02
N ARG A 180 -11.27 28.58 -7.21
CA ARG A 180 -11.19 28.62 -5.74
C ARG A 180 -11.05 27.24 -5.11
N ASP A 181 -11.70 26.21 -5.64
CA ASP A 181 -11.67 24.87 -5.06
C ASP A 181 -10.32 24.21 -5.24
N ARG A 182 -9.66 24.40 -6.40
CA ARG A 182 -8.26 24.02 -6.61
C ARG A 182 -7.34 24.69 -5.60
N LEU A 183 -7.48 26.01 -5.45
CA LEU A 183 -6.66 26.78 -4.50
C LEU A 183 -6.85 26.31 -3.07
N ARG A 184 -8.09 26.09 -2.62
CA ARG A 184 -8.40 25.59 -1.26
C ARG A 184 -7.79 24.23 -1.00
N PHE A 185 -7.92 23.31 -1.94
CA PHE A 185 -7.36 21.96 -1.82
C PHE A 185 -5.83 22.02 -1.74
N LEU A 186 -5.18 22.71 -2.70
CA LEU A 186 -3.72 22.76 -2.78
C LEU A 186 -3.10 23.55 -1.63
N ALA A 187 -3.69 24.67 -1.24
CA ALA A 187 -3.18 25.44 -0.10
C ALA A 187 -3.28 24.63 1.20
N ALA A 188 -4.40 23.96 1.42
CA ALA A 188 -4.57 23.11 2.59
C ALA A 188 -3.59 21.93 2.60
N PHE A 189 -3.40 21.26 1.45
CA PHE A 189 -2.40 20.22 1.31
C PHE A 189 -0.99 20.77 1.57
N ALA A 190 -0.60 21.84 0.88
CA ALA A 190 0.74 22.40 0.97
C ALA A 190 1.09 22.88 2.39
N ILE A 191 0.18 23.62 3.04
CA ILE A 191 0.40 24.11 4.41
C ILE A 191 0.58 22.93 5.37
N THR A 192 -0.32 21.93 5.31
CA THR A 192 -0.26 20.76 6.20
C THR A 192 0.98 19.92 5.93
N TYR A 193 1.38 19.76 4.66
CA TYR A 193 2.55 18.99 4.27
C TYR A 193 3.86 19.70 4.60
N LEU A 194 3.95 21.01 4.33
CA LEU A 194 5.20 21.74 4.51
C LEU A 194 5.47 22.16 5.94
N ALA A 195 4.46 22.26 6.81
CA ALA A 195 4.67 22.68 8.20
C ALA A 195 5.68 21.78 8.97
N PRO A 196 5.55 20.46 9.04
CA PRO A 196 6.54 19.62 9.70
C PRO A 196 7.87 19.55 8.94
N VAL A 197 7.85 19.65 7.60
CA VAL A 197 9.10 19.74 6.80
C VAL A 197 9.88 21.00 7.13
N ALA A 198 9.21 22.13 7.28
CA ALA A 198 9.84 23.39 7.67
C ALA A 198 10.35 23.37 9.12
N ALA A 199 9.66 22.65 10.00
CA ALA A 199 10.08 22.48 11.39
C ALA A 199 11.33 21.59 11.55
N LEU A 200 11.46 20.55 10.71
CA LEU A 200 12.54 19.56 10.76
C LEU A 200 13.08 19.24 9.34
N PRO A 201 13.70 20.20 8.64
CA PRO A 201 14.10 20.03 7.23
C PRO A 201 15.17 18.95 7.03
N SER A 202 16.07 18.77 7.98
CA SER A 202 17.09 17.72 7.93
C SER A 202 16.48 16.32 7.90
N ALA A 203 15.41 16.09 8.67
CA ALA A 203 14.68 14.83 8.69
C ALA A 203 14.08 14.50 7.30
N PHE A 204 13.54 15.51 6.61
CA PHE A 204 13.03 15.33 5.25
C PHE A 204 14.14 14.98 4.25
N ILE A 205 15.27 15.68 4.34
CA ILE A 205 16.44 15.41 3.48
C ILE A 205 16.95 13.99 3.71
N ASP A 206 17.09 13.59 4.97
CA ASP A 206 17.53 12.23 5.33
C ASP A 206 16.55 11.17 4.84
N LEU A 207 15.24 11.40 4.95
CA LEU A 207 14.20 10.52 4.46
C LEU A 207 14.26 10.35 2.92
N VAL A 208 14.44 11.45 2.19
CA VAL A 208 14.59 11.42 0.72
C VAL A 208 15.86 10.66 0.33
N LYS A 209 16.99 10.95 0.98
CA LYS A 209 18.26 10.24 0.75
C LYS A 209 18.12 8.74 1.02
N PHE A 210 17.48 8.38 2.14
CA PHE A 210 17.23 7.00 2.52
C PHE A 210 16.44 6.26 1.43
N HIS A 211 15.29 6.80 1.01
CA HIS A 211 14.46 6.14 -0.01
C HIS A 211 15.10 6.13 -1.39
N SER A 212 15.90 7.14 -1.76
CA SER A 212 16.63 7.16 -3.03
C SER A 212 17.84 6.22 -3.06
N SER A 213 18.30 5.74 -1.91
CA SER A 213 19.42 4.80 -1.78
C SER A 213 19.05 3.33 -1.98
N TRP A 214 17.76 3.01 -2.16
CA TRP A 214 17.32 1.64 -2.34
C TRP A 214 17.50 1.14 -3.78
N GLY A 215 17.84 -0.15 -3.90
CA GLY A 215 17.91 -0.85 -5.18
C GLY A 215 16.54 -1.29 -5.70
N ILE A 216 16.50 -2.49 -6.27
CA ILE A 216 15.29 -3.12 -6.80
C ILE A 216 14.82 -4.18 -5.81
N GLU A 217 13.55 -4.15 -5.44
CA GLU A 217 12.97 -5.07 -4.46
C GLU A 217 11.59 -5.54 -4.92
N ALA A 218 11.45 -6.86 -5.07
CA ALA A 218 10.19 -7.51 -5.44
C ALA A 218 9.50 -6.91 -6.67
N ALA A 219 10.29 -6.41 -7.64
CA ALA A 219 9.84 -5.90 -8.92
C ALA A 219 9.94 -7.01 -9.99
N TRP A 220 8.86 -7.25 -10.71
CA TRP A 220 8.76 -8.33 -11.68
C TRP A 220 9.81 -8.26 -12.80
N TYR A 221 10.22 -7.03 -13.20
CA TYR A 221 11.17 -6.83 -14.31
C TYR A 221 12.64 -7.16 -13.95
N ILE A 222 12.90 -7.55 -12.71
CA ILE A 222 14.22 -8.10 -12.33
C ILE A 222 14.57 -9.35 -13.16
N PHE A 223 13.55 -10.06 -13.68
CA PHE A 223 13.75 -11.19 -14.59
C PHE A 223 14.24 -10.76 -15.99
N LEU A 224 14.03 -9.49 -16.36
CA LEU A 224 14.55 -8.89 -17.59
C LEU A 224 15.94 -8.29 -17.39
N PHE A 225 16.30 -8.00 -16.14
CA PHE A 225 17.58 -7.40 -15.74
C PHE A 225 18.23 -8.25 -14.64
N PRO A 226 18.63 -9.50 -14.93
CA PRO A 226 19.17 -10.39 -13.90
C PRO A 226 20.43 -9.83 -13.23
N ASP A 227 21.25 -9.08 -13.96
CA ASP A 227 22.45 -8.40 -13.45
C ASP A 227 22.14 -7.23 -12.52
N ALA A 228 20.89 -6.78 -12.46
CA ALA A 228 20.44 -5.78 -11.50
C ALA A 228 20.03 -6.41 -10.14
N ALA A 229 19.96 -7.72 -10.08
CA ALA A 229 19.65 -8.46 -8.85
C ALA A 229 20.87 -8.49 -7.93
N HIS A 230 20.77 -7.83 -6.79
CA HIS A 230 21.87 -7.76 -5.84
C HIS A 230 21.40 -8.15 -4.44
N PRO A 231 22.19 -8.93 -3.68
CA PRO A 231 21.83 -9.34 -2.31
C PRO A 231 21.78 -8.18 -1.31
N VAL A 232 22.36 -7.02 -1.68
CA VAL A 232 22.40 -5.83 -0.82
C VAL A 232 21.32 -4.85 -1.25
N MET A 233 20.47 -4.45 -0.32
CA MET A 233 19.33 -3.56 -0.60
C MET A 233 19.75 -2.10 -0.87
N ARG A 234 20.93 -1.67 -0.39
CA ARG A 234 21.37 -0.28 -0.48
C ARG A 234 22.32 -0.06 -1.65
N LEU A 235 22.02 0.92 -2.49
CA LEU A 235 22.84 1.27 -3.65
C LEU A 235 24.28 1.64 -3.30
N ARG A 236 24.54 2.17 -2.10
CA ARG A 236 25.90 2.51 -1.63
C ARG A 236 26.81 1.30 -1.46
N ASP A 237 26.19 0.12 -1.21
CA ASP A 237 26.90 -1.12 -0.92
C ASP A 237 26.98 -2.01 -2.17
N VAL A 238 26.49 -1.53 -3.31
CA VAL A 238 26.47 -2.23 -4.61
C VAL A 238 27.78 -2.01 -5.33
N PRO A 239 28.40 -3.05 -5.90
CA PRO A 239 29.58 -2.91 -6.75
C PRO A 239 29.34 -1.96 -7.93
N PRO A 240 30.32 -1.08 -8.27
CA PRO A 240 30.14 -0.08 -9.33
C PRO A 240 29.74 -0.67 -10.70
N GLU A 241 30.24 -1.89 -11.03
CA GLU A 241 29.94 -2.60 -12.28
C GLU A 241 28.44 -2.97 -12.42
N MET A 242 27.73 -3.17 -11.31
CA MET A 242 26.31 -3.50 -11.32
C MET A 242 25.40 -2.26 -11.37
N MET A 243 25.95 -1.10 -11.02
CA MET A 243 25.17 0.15 -10.89
C MET A 243 24.45 0.51 -12.18
N ALA A 244 25.08 0.30 -13.35
CA ALA A 244 24.51 0.59 -14.66
C ALA A 244 23.25 -0.26 -14.91
N SER A 245 23.28 -1.57 -14.63
CA SER A 245 22.14 -2.48 -14.78
C SER A 245 21.01 -2.13 -13.82
N ILE A 246 21.32 -1.78 -12.57
CA ILE A 246 20.31 -1.36 -11.58
C ILE A 246 19.62 -0.08 -12.05
N ARG A 247 20.38 0.92 -12.50
CA ARG A 247 19.81 2.19 -13.00
C ARG A 247 18.98 1.98 -14.26
N ALA A 248 19.42 1.13 -15.19
CA ALA A 248 18.63 0.79 -16.37
C ALA A 248 17.31 0.14 -16.00
N ALA A 249 17.31 -0.82 -15.07
CA ALA A 249 16.09 -1.45 -14.57
C ALA A 249 15.16 -0.46 -13.84
N GLN A 250 15.71 0.44 -13.02
CA GLN A 250 14.91 1.49 -12.36
C GLN A 250 14.27 2.44 -13.39
N VAL A 251 15.03 2.89 -14.40
CA VAL A 251 14.50 3.75 -15.47
C VAL A 251 13.40 3.02 -16.25
N PHE A 252 13.60 1.75 -16.59
CA PHE A 252 12.58 0.93 -17.24
C PHE A 252 11.30 0.86 -16.43
N GLY A 253 11.40 0.56 -15.13
CA GLY A 253 10.24 0.52 -14.24
C GLY A 253 9.52 1.87 -14.15
N TYR A 254 10.24 2.97 -13.94
CA TYR A 254 9.63 4.31 -13.90
C TYR A 254 9.00 4.72 -15.24
N ALA A 255 9.58 4.31 -16.38
CA ALA A 255 8.97 4.55 -17.68
C ALA A 255 7.62 3.84 -17.81
N ILE A 256 7.52 2.57 -17.38
CA ILE A 256 6.25 1.84 -17.32
C ILE A 256 5.24 2.58 -16.44
N PHE A 257 5.64 2.97 -15.23
CA PHE A 257 4.76 3.72 -14.33
C PHE A 257 4.24 5.00 -14.99
N ILE A 258 5.14 5.82 -15.52
CA ILE A 258 4.78 7.13 -16.13
C ILE A 258 3.82 6.92 -17.31
N LEU A 259 4.08 5.96 -18.20
CA LEU A 259 3.24 5.70 -19.35
C LEU A 259 1.84 5.24 -18.93
N LEU A 260 1.74 4.30 -18.01
CA LEU A 260 0.45 3.81 -17.50
C LEU A 260 -0.28 4.90 -16.69
N TYR A 261 0.44 5.67 -15.89
CA TYR A 261 -0.15 6.75 -15.10
C TYR A 261 -0.72 7.87 -15.98
N LEU A 262 0.01 8.29 -17.01
CA LEU A 262 -0.46 9.28 -17.97
C LEU A 262 -1.68 8.78 -18.74
N HIS A 263 -1.69 7.49 -19.10
CA HIS A 263 -2.86 6.85 -19.68
C HIS A 263 -4.07 6.92 -18.74
N VAL A 264 -3.91 6.50 -17.47
CA VAL A 264 -4.96 6.56 -16.45
C VAL A 264 -5.45 7.99 -16.20
N LEU A 265 -4.54 8.97 -16.20
CA LEU A 265 -4.87 10.39 -16.05
C LEU A 265 -5.72 10.92 -17.22
N GLY A 266 -5.54 10.34 -18.41
CA GLY A 266 -6.36 10.62 -19.59
C GLY A 266 -7.75 10.00 -19.54
N LEU A 267 -7.98 8.99 -18.69
CA LEU A 267 -9.29 8.38 -18.49
C LEU A 267 -10.16 9.30 -17.62
N LYS A 268 -11.29 9.74 -18.13
CA LYS A 268 -12.26 10.56 -17.36
C LYS A 268 -13.01 9.68 -16.36
N THR A 269 -12.36 9.31 -15.27
CA THR A 269 -12.93 8.43 -14.23
C THR A 269 -13.25 9.19 -12.94
N SER A 270 -14.03 8.57 -12.05
CA SER A 270 -14.27 9.11 -10.71
C SER A 270 -13.01 9.01 -9.83
N PRO A 271 -12.88 9.86 -8.79
CA PRO A 271 -11.67 9.95 -7.96
C PRO A 271 -11.20 8.62 -7.36
N GLU A 272 -12.13 7.79 -6.87
CA GLU A 272 -11.82 6.48 -6.29
C GLU A 272 -11.33 5.47 -7.35
N LYS A 273 -11.87 5.52 -8.56
CA LYS A 273 -11.43 4.68 -9.68
C LYS A 273 -10.06 5.13 -10.19
N PHE A 274 -9.87 6.44 -10.30
CA PHE A 274 -8.57 7.00 -10.63
C PHE A 274 -7.51 6.53 -9.64
N MET A 275 -7.80 6.62 -8.33
CA MET A 275 -6.85 6.19 -7.29
C MET A 275 -6.50 4.70 -7.42
N ALA A 276 -7.50 3.83 -7.62
CA ALA A 276 -7.26 2.40 -7.83
C ALA A 276 -6.33 2.12 -9.01
N LEU A 277 -6.64 2.69 -10.18
CA LEU A 277 -5.86 2.48 -11.41
C LEU A 277 -4.46 3.08 -11.32
N SER A 278 -4.33 4.27 -10.71
CA SER A 278 -3.03 4.93 -10.54
C SER A 278 -2.11 4.15 -9.61
N LEU A 279 -2.65 3.56 -8.54
CA LEU A 279 -1.89 2.66 -7.68
C LEU A 279 -1.46 1.39 -8.42
N MET A 280 -2.36 0.78 -9.21
CA MET A 280 -1.99 -0.37 -10.06
C MET A 280 -0.86 0.01 -11.01
N ALA A 281 -0.97 1.15 -11.72
CA ALA A 281 0.08 1.66 -12.61
C ALA A 281 1.41 1.86 -11.88
N TYR A 282 1.37 2.48 -10.69
CA TYR A 282 2.54 2.71 -9.87
C TYR A 282 3.24 1.40 -9.49
N PHE A 283 2.49 0.44 -8.95
CA PHE A 283 3.07 -0.82 -8.49
C PHE A 283 3.45 -1.80 -9.61
N MET A 284 2.97 -1.59 -10.82
CA MET A 284 3.49 -2.30 -12.00
C MET A 284 4.86 -1.78 -12.45
N GLY A 285 5.20 -0.51 -12.17
CA GLY A 285 6.44 0.10 -12.62
C GLY A 285 7.43 0.46 -11.52
N THR A 286 7.01 0.52 -10.24
CA THR A 286 7.94 0.90 -9.16
C THR A 286 9.11 -0.09 -9.02
N PRO A 287 10.34 0.40 -8.81
CA PRO A 287 11.48 -0.48 -8.52
C PRO A 287 11.38 -1.18 -7.16
N ARG A 288 10.50 -0.71 -6.29
CA ARG A 288 10.29 -1.29 -4.97
C ARG A 288 8.80 -1.50 -4.72
N TYR A 289 8.40 -2.74 -4.63
CA TYR A 289 7.03 -3.12 -4.34
C TYR A 289 6.94 -3.89 -3.02
N SER A 290 6.99 -3.16 -1.91
CA SER A 290 6.83 -3.74 -0.57
C SER A 290 5.45 -4.41 -0.43
N PRO A 291 5.38 -5.66 0.07
CA PRO A 291 4.14 -6.44 0.04
C PRO A 291 3.01 -5.85 0.89
N GLN A 292 3.32 -5.17 2.00
CA GLN A 292 2.32 -4.49 2.83
C GLN A 292 1.57 -3.37 2.09
N SER A 293 2.15 -2.83 1.02
CA SER A 293 1.53 -1.76 0.22
C SER A 293 0.25 -2.19 -0.51
N ASN A 294 -0.02 -3.50 -0.61
CA ASN A 294 -1.28 -4.03 -1.14
C ASN A 294 -2.49 -3.49 -0.36
N ILE A 295 -2.35 -3.22 0.93
CA ILE A 295 -3.44 -2.70 1.78
C ILE A 295 -3.99 -1.38 1.23
N LEU A 296 -3.14 -0.54 0.59
CA LEU A 296 -3.56 0.74 0.03
C LEU A 296 -4.60 0.61 -1.09
N PHE A 297 -4.61 -0.49 -1.83
CA PHE A 297 -5.58 -0.73 -2.91
C PHE A 297 -6.97 -1.10 -2.40
N LEU A 298 -7.02 -1.82 -1.28
CA LEU A 298 -8.22 -2.54 -0.84
C LEU A 298 -9.50 -1.67 -0.79
N PRO A 299 -9.48 -0.42 -0.28
CA PRO A 299 -10.68 0.39 -0.23
C PRO A 299 -11.21 0.81 -1.60
N PHE A 300 -10.35 0.82 -2.63
CA PHE A 300 -10.69 1.32 -3.97
C PHE A 300 -11.00 0.21 -4.97
N LEU A 301 -10.46 -1.02 -4.77
CA LEU A 301 -10.53 -2.11 -5.74
C LEU A 301 -11.96 -2.45 -6.15
N ALA A 302 -12.89 -2.51 -5.21
CA ALA A 302 -14.27 -2.82 -5.51
C ALA A 302 -14.93 -1.83 -6.50
N SER A 303 -14.42 -0.60 -6.62
CA SER A 303 -14.96 0.42 -7.54
C SER A 303 -14.59 0.17 -9.01
N VAL A 304 -13.48 -0.55 -9.26
CA VAL A 304 -12.95 -0.83 -10.60
C VAL A 304 -13.03 -2.31 -10.99
N MET A 305 -13.57 -3.16 -10.13
CA MET A 305 -13.64 -4.60 -10.35
C MET A 305 -15.08 -5.12 -10.29
N ASP A 306 -15.32 -6.23 -10.95
CA ASP A 306 -16.49 -7.07 -10.77
C ASP A 306 -16.06 -8.47 -10.25
N VAL A 307 -17.05 -9.34 -10.04
CA VAL A 307 -16.80 -10.70 -9.53
C VAL A 307 -15.90 -11.55 -10.45
N ARG A 308 -15.74 -11.19 -11.72
CA ARG A 308 -14.86 -11.87 -12.68
C ARG A 308 -13.38 -11.60 -12.40
N ALA A 309 -13.08 -10.54 -11.66
CA ALA A 309 -11.73 -10.24 -11.20
C ALA A 309 -11.30 -11.09 -9.99
N ALA A 310 -12.23 -11.74 -9.31
CA ALA A 310 -11.93 -12.49 -8.09
C ALA A 310 -10.79 -13.53 -8.25
N PRO A 311 -10.65 -14.30 -9.36
CA PRO A 311 -9.51 -15.20 -9.54
C PRO A 311 -8.15 -14.46 -9.56
N PHE A 312 -8.10 -13.31 -10.22
CA PHE A 312 -6.88 -12.50 -10.31
C PHE A 312 -6.55 -11.82 -8.98
N PHE A 313 -7.58 -11.38 -8.25
CA PHE A 313 -7.43 -10.85 -6.90
C PHE A 313 -6.89 -11.92 -5.94
N ILE A 314 -7.43 -13.14 -5.99
CA ILE A 314 -6.94 -14.25 -5.16
C ILE A 314 -5.50 -14.60 -5.51
N LEU A 315 -5.16 -14.68 -6.81
CA LEU A 315 -3.80 -14.92 -7.28
C LEU A 315 -2.83 -13.84 -6.77
N TRP A 316 -3.22 -12.57 -6.92
CA TRP A 316 -2.44 -11.42 -6.48
C TRP A 316 -2.21 -11.41 -4.96
N GLU A 317 -3.24 -11.65 -4.16
CA GLU A 317 -3.18 -11.69 -2.70
C GLU A 317 -2.40 -12.90 -2.17
N ALA A 318 -2.61 -14.08 -2.73
CA ALA A 318 -1.86 -15.29 -2.34
C ALA A 318 -0.36 -15.13 -2.64
N ALA A 319 -0.03 -14.63 -3.83
CA ALA A 319 1.34 -14.35 -4.19
C ALA A 319 1.96 -13.27 -3.29
N ASN A 320 1.21 -12.22 -2.96
CA ASN A 320 1.66 -11.17 -2.05
C ASN A 320 1.98 -11.69 -0.65
N ALA A 321 1.10 -12.51 -0.07
CA ALA A 321 1.34 -13.14 1.22
C ALA A 321 2.59 -14.05 1.18
N SER A 322 2.82 -14.76 0.06
CA SER A 322 3.97 -15.64 -0.12
C SER A 322 5.31 -14.89 -0.15
N VAL A 323 5.34 -13.61 -0.54
CA VAL A 323 6.59 -12.83 -0.60
C VAL A 323 7.28 -12.82 0.76
N ILE A 324 6.60 -12.41 1.84
CA ILE A 324 7.24 -12.34 3.16
C ILE A 324 7.54 -13.71 3.75
N MET A 325 6.66 -14.68 3.54
CA MET A 325 6.85 -16.04 4.06
C MET A 325 8.08 -16.70 3.48
N THR A 326 8.39 -16.43 2.21
CA THR A 326 9.56 -16.98 1.52
C THR A 326 10.80 -16.10 1.65
N TRP A 327 10.64 -14.79 1.97
CA TRP A 327 11.74 -13.84 2.10
C TRP A 327 12.73 -14.24 3.18
N PHE A 328 12.24 -14.50 4.38
CA PHE A 328 13.10 -14.88 5.52
C PHE A 328 13.54 -16.34 5.48
N ALA A 329 12.89 -17.19 4.68
CA ALA A 329 13.28 -18.56 4.46
C ALA A 329 14.36 -18.72 3.35
N SER A 330 14.58 -17.67 2.54
CA SER A 330 15.54 -17.69 1.44
C SER A 330 16.89 -17.14 1.89
N SER A 331 17.98 -17.82 1.50
CA SER A 331 19.36 -17.36 1.76
C SER A 331 19.75 -16.12 0.93
N ALA A 332 19.09 -15.89 -0.19
CA ALA A 332 19.37 -14.81 -1.11
C ALA A 332 18.08 -14.24 -1.74
N PRO A 333 17.17 -13.68 -0.93
CA PRO A 333 15.80 -13.33 -1.36
C PRO A 333 15.73 -12.28 -2.49
N HIS A 334 16.80 -11.53 -2.72
CA HIS A 334 16.88 -10.51 -3.76
C HIS A 334 17.22 -11.04 -5.15
N LEU A 335 17.77 -12.26 -5.23
CA LEU A 335 18.23 -12.82 -6.51
C LEU A 335 17.04 -13.28 -7.37
N PRO A 336 17.11 -13.18 -8.72
CA PRO A 336 16.15 -13.76 -9.63
C PRO A 336 15.97 -15.26 -9.35
N TRP A 337 14.78 -15.78 -9.66
CA TRP A 337 14.39 -17.19 -9.46
C TRP A 337 14.33 -17.68 -8.01
N GLN A 338 14.63 -16.84 -7.04
CA GLN A 338 14.35 -17.15 -5.64
C GLN A 338 12.83 -17.08 -5.35
N PRO A 339 12.32 -17.88 -4.42
CA PRO A 339 10.89 -17.96 -4.15
C PRO A 339 10.18 -16.61 -3.96
N PRO A 340 10.74 -15.62 -3.22
CA PRO A 340 10.06 -14.32 -3.06
C PRO A 340 9.99 -13.53 -4.39
N GLN A 341 10.97 -13.67 -5.31
CA GLN A 341 10.93 -13.00 -6.59
C GLN A 341 9.95 -13.68 -7.56
N ILE A 342 9.85 -15.01 -7.52
CA ILE A 342 8.80 -15.74 -8.25
C ILE A 342 7.41 -15.33 -7.75
N ALA A 343 7.22 -15.22 -6.44
CA ALA A 343 5.98 -14.72 -5.87
C ALA A 343 5.68 -13.28 -6.32
N ALA A 344 6.69 -12.41 -6.39
CA ALA A 344 6.55 -11.05 -6.91
C ALA A 344 6.14 -11.02 -8.39
N LEU A 345 6.66 -11.92 -9.24
CA LEU A 345 6.25 -12.07 -10.64
C LEU A 345 4.79 -12.52 -10.75
N ILE A 346 4.38 -13.54 -9.97
CA ILE A 346 2.99 -14.02 -9.95
C ILE A 346 2.05 -12.90 -9.46
N ARG A 347 2.46 -12.14 -8.45
CA ARG A 347 1.75 -10.96 -7.96
C ARG A 347 1.55 -9.93 -9.07
N PHE A 348 2.60 -9.64 -9.85
CA PHE A 348 2.49 -8.74 -11.00
C PHE A 348 1.48 -9.24 -12.03
N ILE A 349 1.49 -10.54 -12.38
CA ILE A 349 0.53 -11.13 -13.34
C ILE A 349 -0.91 -10.91 -12.85
N GLY A 350 -1.18 -11.16 -11.57
CA GLY A 350 -2.50 -10.89 -10.96
C GLY A 350 -2.88 -9.42 -11.05
N LEU A 351 -1.97 -8.51 -10.71
CA LEU A 351 -2.18 -7.07 -10.76
C LEU A 351 -2.44 -6.57 -12.18
N ALA A 352 -1.65 -7.00 -13.16
CA ALA A 352 -1.80 -6.63 -14.56
C ALA A 352 -3.14 -7.13 -15.14
N ALA A 353 -3.54 -8.36 -14.80
CA ALA A 353 -4.83 -8.89 -15.20
C ALA A 353 -6.01 -8.09 -14.61
N MET A 354 -5.92 -7.69 -13.33
CA MET A 354 -6.92 -6.81 -12.71
C MET A 354 -6.95 -5.42 -13.37
N PHE A 355 -5.80 -4.84 -13.71
CA PHE A 355 -5.72 -3.55 -14.40
C PHE A 355 -6.41 -3.61 -15.76
N VAL A 356 -6.06 -4.60 -16.58
CA VAL A 356 -6.66 -4.83 -17.92
C VAL A 356 -8.18 -5.03 -17.81
N GLN A 357 -8.65 -5.77 -16.82
CA GLN A 357 -10.08 -5.95 -16.58
C GLN A 357 -10.78 -4.66 -16.15
N ALA A 358 -10.16 -3.88 -15.26
CA ALA A 358 -10.70 -2.60 -14.84
C ALA A 358 -10.84 -1.63 -16.03
N GLU A 359 -9.87 -1.59 -16.94
CA GLU A 359 -9.93 -0.82 -18.18
C GLU A 359 -11.04 -1.28 -19.11
N ALA A 360 -11.24 -2.59 -19.23
CA ALA A 360 -12.35 -3.14 -20.02
C ALA A 360 -13.72 -2.77 -19.44
N MET A 361 -13.86 -2.76 -18.12
CA MET A 361 -15.08 -2.32 -17.44
C MET A 361 -15.38 -0.82 -17.66
N LEU A 362 -14.34 -0.01 -17.78
CA LEU A 362 -14.47 1.42 -18.10
C LEU A 362 -14.68 1.69 -19.59
N GLY A 363 -14.64 0.65 -20.43
CA GLY A 363 -14.78 0.78 -21.88
C GLY A 363 -13.55 1.32 -22.60
N ALA A 364 -12.41 1.45 -21.89
CA ALA A 364 -11.15 1.93 -22.42
C ALA A 364 -10.54 0.92 -23.43
N ILE A 365 -10.71 -0.36 -23.17
CA ILE A 365 -10.29 -1.45 -24.06
C ILE A 365 -11.44 -2.44 -24.31
N ARG A 366 -11.46 -3.03 -25.52
CA ARG A 366 -12.38 -4.13 -25.87
C ARG A 366 -11.64 -5.46 -25.85
N ILE A 367 -11.89 -6.27 -24.82
CA ILE A 367 -11.29 -7.60 -24.71
C ILE A 367 -12.21 -8.62 -25.36
N ARG A 368 -11.73 -9.35 -26.38
CA ARG A 368 -12.38 -10.54 -26.92
C ARG A 368 -11.90 -11.77 -26.16
N ILE A 369 -12.60 -12.12 -25.09
CA ILE A 369 -12.30 -13.35 -24.33
C ILE A 369 -12.88 -14.56 -25.10
N PRO A 370 -12.06 -15.61 -25.36
CA PRO A 370 -12.55 -16.85 -25.98
C PRO A 370 -13.73 -17.44 -25.17
N LYS A 371 -14.76 -17.95 -25.88
CA LYS A 371 -16.00 -18.45 -25.25
C LYS A 371 -15.76 -19.47 -24.12
N LYS A 372 -14.79 -20.38 -24.28
CA LYS A 372 -14.43 -21.39 -23.25
C LYS A 372 -13.90 -20.73 -21.96
N VAL A 373 -12.99 -19.77 -22.09
CA VAL A 373 -12.40 -19.04 -20.94
C VAL A 373 -13.47 -18.20 -20.25
N ARG A 374 -14.29 -17.48 -21.03
CA ARG A 374 -15.42 -16.70 -20.51
C ARG A 374 -16.40 -17.55 -19.71
N LYS A 375 -16.73 -18.76 -20.20
CA LYS A 375 -17.62 -19.70 -19.48
C LYS A 375 -17.00 -20.12 -18.12
N GLY A 376 -15.71 -20.38 -18.07
CA GLY A 376 -14.99 -20.70 -16.81
C GLY A 376 -15.05 -19.55 -15.80
N ILE A 377 -14.75 -18.32 -16.24
CA ILE A 377 -14.81 -17.12 -15.41
C ILE A 377 -16.23 -16.86 -14.91
N ASP A 378 -17.26 -17.03 -15.77
CA ASP A 378 -18.66 -16.82 -15.41
C ASP A 378 -19.17 -17.89 -14.41
N VAL A 379 -18.67 -19.13 -14.48
CA VAL A 379 -18.97 -20.20 -13.50
C VAL A 379 -18.36 -19.84 -12.15
N PHE A 380 -17.08 -19.49 -12.11
CA PHE A 380 -16.38 -19.11 -10.90
C PHE A 380 -17.03 -17.88 -10.25
N GLY A 381 -17.35 -16.85 -11.04
CA GLY A 381 -18.05 -15.67 -10.57
C GLY A 381 -19.42 -15.97 -9.96
N ARG A 382 -20.17 -16.93 -10.52
CA ARG A 382 -21.45 -17.38 -9.93
C ARG A 382 -21.27 -18.11 -8.61
N VAL A 383 -20.22 -18.92 -8.47
CA VAL A 383 -19.91 -19.62 -7.22
C VAL A 383 -19.59 -18.61 -6.12
N ILE A 384 -18.66 -17.68 -6.39
CA ILE A 384 -18.33 -16.61 -5.45
C ILE A 384 -19.56 -15.76 -5.11
N GLY A 385 -20.34 -15.35 -6.13
CA GLY A 385 -21.57 -14.57 -5.92
C GLY A 385 -22.62 -15.28 -5.05
N ARG A 386 -22.72 -16.61 -5.16
CA ARG A 386 -23.62 -17.41 -4.28
C ARG A 386 -23.09 -17.50 -2.84
N ILE A 387 -21.78 -17.66 -2.65
CA ILE A 387 -21.18 -17.72 -1.30
C ILE A 387 -21.35 -16.38 -0.60
N VAL A 388 -20.99 -15.29 -1.25
CA VAL A 388 -21.03 -13.95 -0.65
C VAL A 388 -22.44 -13.34 -0.63
N GLY A 389 -23.33 -13.77 -1.55
CA GLY A 389 -24.75 -13.35 -1.55
C GLY A 389 -25.59 -13.99 -0.43
N ARG A 390 -25.08 -15.02 0.24
CA ARG A 390 -25.67 -15.62 1.45
C ARG A 390 -25.19 -14.95 2.75
N LEU A 391 -24.10 -14.18 2.69
CA LEU A 391 -23.59 -13.33 3.75
C LEU A 391 -24.24 -11.93 3.68
#